data_895ad183c6a68ce247d5b38c506239a6
#
_entry.id   895ad183c6a68ce247d5b38c506239a6
#
_cell.length_a   1.000
_cell.length_b   1.000
_cell.length_c   1.000
_cell.angle_alpha   90.00
_cell.angle_beta   90.00
_cell.angle_gamma   90.00
#
_symmetry.space_group_name_H-M   'P 1'
#
loop_
_entity.id
_entity.type
_entity.pdbx_description
1 polymer ?
#
loop_
_entity_poly.entity_id
_entity_poly.type
_entity_poly.pdbx_seq_one_letter_code
_entity_poly.pdbx_strand_id
1 'polypeptide(L)'
;MNFETLISDFGVYLEKQGHAASTIRVYSCSVRLFFAHYNSLSVEHLQSYRHWLLECYKPSTVNTRILGMNRFLDFMQNSGLLDNEKTNFQSPISAPTDSLRITPTGHYRLRPIREQKHTYLDTVISQKDYDRLKRRLKKDENYFWDFIVRFLASTGARVSELRQIKMEDLQLGYLDLYSKGGKIRRLFFPRS
;
A
#
# COMPACT_ATOMS: atom_id res chain seq x y z
N MET A 1 -12.63 24.91 -4.86
CA MET A 1 -11.31 24.28 -5.00
C MET A 1 -11.51 23.00 -5.83
N ASN A 2 -10.76 22.80 -6.91
CA ASN A 2 -10.91 21.58 -7.72
C ASN A 2 -10.11 20.46 -7.04
N PHE A 3 -10.81 19.44 -6.55
CA PHE A 3 -10.19 18.32 -5.81
C PHE A 3 -9.19 17.52 -6.66
N GLU A 4 -9.42 17.39 -7.97
CA GLU A 4 -8.50 16.68 -8.86
C GLU A 4 -7.16 17.41 -9.01
N THR A 5 -7.17 18.73 -9.09
CA THR A 5 -5.94 19.55 -9.09
C THR A 5 -5.18 19.35 -7.78
N LEU A 6 -5.88 19.40 -6.64
CA LEU A 6 -5.28 19.21 -5.31
C LEU A 6 -4.65 17.81 -5.16
N ILE A 7 -5.28 16.79 -5.68
CA ILE A 7 -4.76 15.41 -5.65
C ILE A 7 -3.54 15.28 -6.58
N SER A 8 -3.55 15.97 -7.72
CA SER A 8 -2.38 16.03 -8.62
C SER A 8 -1.18 16.68 -7.93
N ASP A 9 -1.39 17.82 -7.29
CA ASP A 9 -0.35 18.55 -6.54
C ASP A 9 0.20 17.70 -5.39
N PHE A 10 -0.67 16.97 -4.70
CA PHE A 10 -0.27 16.00 -3.69
C PHE A 10 0.60 14.88 -4.28
N GLY A 11 0.29 14.40 -5.48
CA GLY A 11 1.11 13.43 -6.20
C GLY A 11 2.53 13.96 -6.45
N VAL A 12 2.65 15.19 -6.96
CA VAL A 12 3.93 15.86 -7.18
C VAL A 12 4.71 16.07 -5.88
N TYR A 13 4.00 16.43 -4.80
CA TYR A 13 4.62 16.56 -3.47
C TYR A 13 5.23 15.24 -3.01
N LEU A 14 4.52 14.12 -3.14
CA LEU A 14 5.02 12.80 -2.77
C LEU A 14 6.21 12.35 -3.64
N GLU A 15 6.20 12.69 -4.92
CA GLU A 15 7.31 12.42 -5.83
C GLU A 15 8.58 13.16 -5.40
N LYS A 16 8.48 14.44 -5.05
CA LYS A 16 9.58 15.25 -4.48
C LYS A 16 10.11 14.67 -3.15
N GLN A 17 9.27 13.96 -2.39
CA GLN A 17 9.66 13.24 -1.18
C GLN A 17 10.32 11.88 -1.47
N GLY A 18 10.52 11.51 -2.72
CA GLY A 18 11.14 10.26 -3.13
C GLY A 18 10.26 9.01 -2.98
N HIS A 19 8.92 9.18 -2.92
CA HIS A 19 8.02 8.04 -2.87
C HIS A 19 7.94 7.31 -4.22
N ALA A 20 7.88 5.97 -4.17
CA ALA A 20 7.69 5.14 -5.37
C ALA A 20 6.31 5.41 -6.02
N ALA A 21 6.22 5.32 -7.34
CA ALA A 21 4.98 5.54 -8.10
C ALA A 21 3.79 4.70 -7.61
N SER A 22 4.05 3.45 -7.18
CA SER A 22 3.02 2.59 -6.57
C SER A 22 2.48 3.16 -5.26
N THR A 23 3.34 3.73 -4.41
CA THR A 23 2.96 4.37 -3.14
C THR A 23 2.14 5.64 -3.41
N ILE A 24 2.59 6.47 -4.36
CA ILE A 24 1.87 7.70 -4.77
C ILE A 24 0.45 7.35 -5.22
N ARG A 25 0.31 6.32 -6.09
CA ARG A 25 -1.00 5.85 -6.56
C ARG A 25 -1.91 5.42 -5.40
N VAL A 26 -1.38 4.65 -4.46
CA VAL A 26 -2.17 4.15 -3.30
C VAL A 26 -2.61 5.29 -2.40
N TYR A 27 -1.74 6.27 -2.13
CA TYR A 27 -2.06 7.42 -1.28
C TYR A 27 -3.05 8.36 -1.96
N SER A 28 -2.86 8.69 -3.24
CA SER A 28 -3.81 9.48 -4.03
C SER A 28 -5.17 8.81 -4.11
N CYS A 29 -5.23 7.48 -4.28
CA CYS A 29 -6.48 6.72 -4.24
C CYS A 29 -7.16 6.81 -2.86
N SER A 30 -6.41 6.87 -1.76
CA SER A 30 -6.98 7.03 -0.42
C SER A 30 -7.66 8.40 -0.25
N VAL A 31 -7.05 9.45 -0.81
CA VAL A 31 -7.60 10.81 -0.78
C VAL A 31 -8.83 10.92 -1.68
N ARG A 32 -8.79 10.35 -2.90
CA ARG A 32 -9.97 10.29 -3.78
C ARG A 32 -11.15 9.60 -3.11
N LEU A 33 -10.89 8.51 -2.42
CA LEU A 33 -11.92 7.77 -1.70
C LEU A 33 -12.56 8.62 -0.59
N PHE A 34 -11.77 9.43 0.12
CA PHE A 34 -12.30 10.36 1.10
C PHE A 34 -13.22 11.39 0.44
N PHE A 35 -12.76 12.08 -0.60
CA PHE A 35 -13.53 13.12 -1.29
C PHE A 35 -14.72 12.59 -2.10
N ALA A 36 -14.77 11.29 -2.39
CA ALA A 36 -15.96 10.65 -2.95
C ALA A 36 -17.12 10.55 -1.94
N HIS A 37 -16.82 10.59 -0.64
CA HIS A 37 -17.81 10.49 0.44
C HIS A 37 -18.08 11.83 1.14
N TYR A 38 -17.09 12.71 1.15
CA TYR A 38 -17.14 13.97 1.90
C TYR A 38 -16.69 15.15 1.04
N ASN A 39 -17.48 16.19 0.99
CA ASN A 39 -17.23 17.37 0.14
C ASN A 39 -16.22 18.35 0.75
N SER A 40 -15.85 18.18 2.02
CA SER A 40 -14.94 19.07 2.74
C SER A 40 -14.08 18.30 3.73
N LEU A 41 -12.94 18.88 4.05
CA LEU A 41 -12.03 18.37 5.06
C LEU A 41 -12.38 18.98 6.42
N SER A 42 -12.94 18.19 7.32
CA SER A 42 -13.25 18.58 8.70
C SER A 42 -12.90 17.47 9.68
N VAL A 43 -12.84 17.77 10.96
CA VAL A 43 -12.57 16.79 12.03
C VAL A 43 -13.64 15.71 12.05
N GLU A 44 -14.90 16.10 11.94
CA GLU A 44 -16.05 15.20 11.93
C GLU A 44 -16.01 14.27 10.73
N HIS A 45 -15.69 14.79 9.53
CA HIS A 45 -15.56 13.97 8.32
C HIS A 45 -14.39 12.98 8.41
N LEU A 46 -13.27 13.38 8.99
CA LEU A 46 -12.14 12.47 9.22
C LEU A 46 -12.48 11.34 10.19
N GLN A 47 -13.23 11.64 11.27
CA GLN A 47 -13.68 10.64 12.23
C GLN A 47 -14.68 9.68 11.59
N SER A 48 -15.68 10.21 10.88
CA SER A 48 -16.69 9.44 10.16
C SER A 48 -16.05 8.55 9.08
N TYR A 49 -15.07 9.10 8.34
CA TYR A 49 -14.31 8.33 7.35
C TYR A 49 -13.56 7.16 7.98
N ARG A 50 -12.88 7.38 9.11
CA ARG A 50 -12.20 6.28 9.81
C ARG A 50 -13.18 5.21 10.27
N HIS A 51 -14.34 5.60 10.79
CA HIS A 51 -15.37 4.66 11.22
C HIS A 51 -15.88 3.83 10.05
N TRP A 52 -16.23 4.49 8.95
CA TRP A 52 -16.65 3.83 7.72
C TRP A 52 -15.59 2.86 7.17
N LEU A 53 -14.31 3.25 7.20
CA LEU A 53 -13.22 2.36 6.78
C LEU A 53 -13.17 1.08 7.63
N LEU A 54 -13.44 1.17 8.93
CA LEU A 54 -13.46 0.03 9.85
C LEU A 54 -14.57 -0.97 9.53
N GLU A 55 -15.70 -0.48 9.06
CA GLU A 55 -16.84 -1.32 8.69
C GLU A 55 -16.63 -2.01 7.33
N CYS A 56 -15.97 -1.31 6.39
CA CYS A 56 -15.89 -1.76 4.99
C CYS A 56 -14.63 -2.56 4.65
N TYR A 57 -13.54 -2.40 5.41
CA TYR A 57 -12.23 -2.93 5.01
C TYR A 57 -11.51 -3.71 6.12
N LYS A 58 -10.62 -4.61 5.68
CA LYS A 58 -9.70 -5.33 6.58
C LYS A 58 -8.71 -4.36 7.24
N PRO A 59 -8.23 -4.63 8.49
CA PRO A 59 -7.34 -3.76 9.25
C PRO A 59 -6.11 -3.24 8.47
N SER A 60 -5.45 -4.08 7.69
CA SER A 60 -4.28 -3.70 6.89
C SER A 60 -4.63 -2.67 5.80
N THR A 61 -5.80 -2.81 5.17
CA THR A 61 -6.31 -1.85 4.18
C THR A 61 -6.67 -0.54 4.85
N VAL A 62 -7.35 -0.59 6.00
CA VAL A 62 -7.69 0.60 6.81
C VAL A 62 -6.41 1.38 7.15
N ASN A 63 -5.37 0.71 7.66
CA ASN A 63 -4.10 1.35 7.99
C ASN A 63 -3.42 1.99 6.77
N THR A 64 -3.50 1.34 5.62
CA THR A 64 -2.97 1.90 4.37
C THR A 64 -3.73 3.17 3.96
N ARG A 65 -5.07 3.17 4.09
CA ARG A 65 -5.93 4.33 3.79
C ARG A 65 -5.68 5.48 4.76
N ILE A 66 -5.59 5.18 6.05
CA ILE A 66 -5.25 6.16 7.10
C ILE A 66 -3.88 6.78 6.83
N LEU A 67 -2.87 5.97 6.46
CA LEU A 67 -1.54 6.48 6.18
C LEU A 67 -1.54 7.44 4.98
N GLY A 68 -2.25 7.10 3.89
CA GLY A 68 -2.40 7.97 2.74
C GLY A 68 -3.08 9.29 3.11
N MET A 69 -4.14 9.23 3.93
CA MET A 69 -4.85 10.42 4.40
C MET A 69 -3.98 11.29 5.32
N ASN A 70 -3.21 10.70 6.22
CA ASN A 70 -2.27 11.43 7.07
C ASN A 70 -1.18 12.14 6.27
N ARG A 71 -0.69 11.53 5.19
CA ARG A 71 0.26 12.17 4.28
C ARG A 71 -0.35 13.33 3.51
N PHE A 72 -1.62 13.23 3.17
CA PHE A 72 -2.36 14.33 2.56
C PHE A 72 -2.55 15.50 3.54
N LEU A 73 -2.86 15.21 4.81
CA LEU A 73 -2.93 16.24 5.84
C LEU A 73 -1.59 16.96 6.04
N ASP A 74 -0.46 16.21 6.05
CA ASP A 74 0.89 16.79 6.10
C ASP A 74 1.14 17.72 4.89
N PHE A 75 0.73 17.30 3.68
CA PHE A 75 0.84 18.13 2.47
C PHE A 75 0.02 19.41 2.58
N MET A 76 -1.24 19.32 2.98
CA MET A 76 -2.13 20.48 3.13
C MET A 76 -1.55 21.52 4.11
N GLN A 77 -0.96 21.07 5.19
CA GLN A 77 -0.32 21.94 6.19
C GLN A 77 0.96 22.57 5.67
N ASN A 78 1.85 21.78 5.07
CA ASN A 78 3.11 22.29 4.53
C ASN A 78 2.91 23.29 3.37
N SER A 79 1.76 23.19 2.69
CA SER A 79 1.38 24.10 1.61
C SER A 79 0.61 25.32 2.08
N GLY A 80 0.38 25.48 3.40
CA GLY A 80 -0.41 26.59 3.96
C GLY A 80 -1.89 26.56 3.56
N LEU A 81 -2.37 25.44 3.04
CA LEU A 81 -3.76 25.27 2.59
C LEU A 81 -4.72 24.93 3.73
N LEU A 82 -4.19 24.54 4.89
CA LEU A 82 -4.91 24.38 6.15
C LEU A 82 -4.65 25.63 7.02
N ASP A 83 -5.27 26.75 6.68
CA ASP A 83 -5.36 27.87 7.59
C ASP A 83 -6.30 27.51 8.74
N ASN A 84 -5.79 27.52 9.96
CA ASN A 84 -6.55 27.23 11.18
C ASN A 84 -7.74 28.18 11.40
N GLU A 85 -7.82 29.29 10.67
CA GLU A 85 -8.91 30.25 10.76
C GLU A 85 -10.02 30.08 9.71
N LYS A 86 -9.76 29.38 8.59
CA LYS A 86 -10.73 29.25 7.47
C LYS A 86 -11.31 27.85 7.28
N THR A 87 -10.67 26.84 7.83
CA THR A 87 -11.25 25.51 7.91
C THR A 87 -11.89 25.36 9.28
N ASN A 88 -13.11 24.79 9.35
CA ASN A 88 -13.82 24.46 10.59
C ASN A 88 -13.05 23.43 11.46
N PHE A 89 -11.72 23.57 11.53
CA PHE A 89 -10.83 22.89 12.45
C PHE A 89 -10.79 23.55 13.84
N GLN A 90 -11.67 24.56 14.07
CA GLN A 90 -11.90 25.06 15.41
C GLN A 90 -12.52 23.95 16.24
N SER A 91 -11.69 23.35 17.05
CA SER A 91 -12.10 22.34 18.00
C SER A 91 -13.20 22.84 18.94
N PRO A 92 -14.24 22.08 19.18
CA PRO A 92 -14.68 21.97 20.55
C PRO A 92 -13.55 21.26 21.29
N ILE A 93 -13.13 21.84 22.39
CA ILE A 93 -12.22 21.28 23.38
C ILE A 93 -12.94 20.08 24.03
N SER A 94 -13.11 19.02 23.29
CA SER A 94 -13.53 17.73 23.79
C SER A 94 -12.40 16.75 23.50
N ALA A 95 -12.05 16.00 24.51
CA ALA A 95 -10.93 15.08 24.63
C ALA A 95 -10.57 14.37 23.32
N PRO A 96 -9.28 14.06 23.08
CA PRO A 96 -8.86 13.31 21.90
C PRO A 96 -9.67 12.04 21.83
N THR A 97 -10.59 11.96 20.86
CA THR A 97 -11.35 10.74 20.59
C THR A 97 -10.38 9.66 20.17
N ASP A 98 -10.72 8.40 20.41
CA ASP A 98 -9.91 7.22 20.03
C ASP A 98 -9.51 7.20 18.54
N SER A 99 -10.16 8.02 17.73
CA SER A 99 -9.99 8.07 16.27
C SER A 99 -8.95 9.08 15.77
N LEU A 100 -8.74 10.18 16.48
CA LEU A 100 -7.86 11.28 16.07
C LEU A 100 -6.86 11.61 17.19
N ARG A 101 -5.66 11.97 16.80
CA ARG A 101 -4.67 12.55 17.69
C ARG A 101 -4.21 13.91 17.17
N ILE A 102 -3.93 14.82 18.08
CA ILE A 102 -3.25 16.07 17.79
C ILE A 102 -1.76 15.83 18.03
N THR A 103 -0.91 16.15 17.06
CA THR A 103 0.54 16.09 17.23
C THR A 103 1.02 17.22 18.14
N PRO A 104 2.24 17.16 18.70
CA PRO A 104 2.80 18.27 19.48
C PRO A 104 2.88 19.60 18.70
N THR A 105 2.86 19.53 17.38
CA THR A 105 2.81 20.68 16.47
C THR A 105 1.40 21.16 16.15
N GLY A 106 0.37 20.69 16.85
CA GLY A 106 -1.03 21.10 16.65
C GLY A 106 -1.74 20.45 15.46
N HIS A 107 -1.15 19.45 14.83
CA HIS A 107 -1.70 18.82 13.62
C HIS A 107 -2.59 17.63 13.91
N TYR A 108 -3.69 17.52 13.17
CA TYR A 108 -4.59 16.37 13.25
C TYR A 108 -4.05 15.17 12.48
N ARG A 109 -4.10 13.99 13.11
CA ARG A 109 -3.78 12.71 12.47
C ARG A 109 -4.76 11.63 12.87
N LEU A 110 -5.20 10.86 11.89
CA LEU A 110 -5.97 9.65 12.13
C LEU A 110 -5.10 8.59 12.81
N ARG A 111 -5.63 7.97 13.85
CA ARG A 111 -4.94 6.87 14.55
C ARG A 111 -5.04 5.58 13.75
N PRO A 112 -3.92 4.90 13.48
CA PRO A 112 -3.94 3.57 12.89
C PRO A 112 -4.55 2.56 13.87
N ILE A 113 -4.99 1.43 13.34
CA ILE A 113 -5.53 0.31 14.11
C ILE A 113 -4.38 -0.61 14.50
N ARG A 114 -4.44 -1.18 15.71
CA ARG A 114 -3.58 -2.30 16.08
C ARG A 114 -3.94 -3.53 15.24
N GLU A 115 -3.02 -3.99 14.42
CA GLU A 115 -3.14 -5.28 13.75
C GLU A 115 -2.62 -6.37 14.67
N GLN A 116 -3.46 -7.34 14.97
CA GLN A 116 -2.97 -8.61 15.49
C GLN A 116 -2.31 -9.35 14.33
N LYS A 117 -0.99 -9.44 14.36
CA LYS A 117 -0.25 -10.26 13.39
C LYS A 117 -0.51 -11.73 13.75
N HIS A 118 -1.43 -12.36 13.06
CA HIS A 118 -1.54 -13.80 13.09
C HIS A 118 -0.35 -14.38 12.33
N THR A 119 0.47 -15.13 13.03
CA THR A 119 1.68 -15.78 12.47
C THR A 119 1.31 -17.05 11.69
N TYR A 120 0.04 -17.42 11.63
CA TYR A 120 -0.43 -18.59 10.93
C TYR A 120 -0.51 -18.34 9.42
N LEU A 121 0.24 -19.15 8.69
CA LEU A 121 0.24 -19.16 7.23
C LEU A 121 -0.87 -20.09 6.71
N ASP A 122 -2.12 -19.82 7.12
CA ASP A 122 -3.29 -20.64 6.72
C ASP A 122 -3.55 -20.64 5.20
N THR A 123 -2.88 -19.72 4.49
CA THR A 123 -3.04 -19.52 3.04
C THR A 123 -1.88 -20.08 2.23
N VAL A 124 -0.99 -20.86 2.85
CA VAL A 124 0.11 -21.49 2.10
C VAL A 124 -0.43 -22.72 1.37
N ILE A 125 -0.14 -22.77 0.07
CA ILE A 125 -0.48 -23.93 -0.74
C ILE A 125 0.20 -25.19 -0.19
N SER A 126 -0.56 -26.27 0.03
CA SER A 126 0.00 -27.54 0.50
C SER A 126 0.84 -28.21 -0.61
N GLN A 127 1.81 -29.02 -0.22
CA GLN A 127 2.59 -29.82 -1.18
C GLN A 127 1.67 -30.64 -2.11
N LYS A 128 0.60 -31.20 -1.56
CA LYS A 128 -0.39 -31.99 -2.31
C LYS A 128 -1.12 -31.16 -3.38
N ASP A 129 -1.49 -29.94 -3.04
CA ASP A 129 -2.18 -29.03 -3.98
C ASP A 129 -1.20 -28.49 -5.03
N TYR A 130 0.05 -28.22 -4.66
CA TYR A 130 1.10 -27.87 -5.60
C TYR A 130 1.33 -28.97 -6.63
N ASP A 131 1.42 -30.25 -6.20
CA ASP A 131 1.60 -31.37 -7.10
C ASP A 131 0.36 -31.63 -7.96
N ARG A 132 -0.84 -31.39 -7.44
CA ARG A 132 -2.09 -31.42 -8.21
C ARG A 132 -2.09 -30.35 -9.30
N LEU A 133 -1.68 -29.12 -8.98
CA LEU A 133 -1.59 -28.01 -9.93
C LEU A 133 -0.62 -28.33 -11.07
N LYS A 134 0.59 -28.80 -10.76
CA LYS A 134 1.57 -29.19 -11.79
C LYS A 134 1.04 -30.27 -12.72
N ARG A 135 0.39 -31.33 -12.16
CA ARG A 135 -0.20 -32.40 -12.98
C ARG A 135 -1.29 -31.87 -13.89
N ARG A 136 -2.12 -30.94 -13.40
CA ARG A 136 -3.20 -30.33 -14.18
C ARG A 136 -2.63 -29.49 -15.33
N LEU A 137 -1.66 -28.63 -15.04
CA LEU A 137 -1.03 -27.75 -16.05
C LEU A 137 -0.36 -28.57 -17.16
N LYS A 138 0.30 -29.69 -16.82
CA LYS A 138 0.86 -30.60 -17.81
C LYS A 138 -0.21 -31.28 -18.66
N LYS A 139 -1.31 -31.74 -18.04
CA LYS A 139 -2.41 -32.37 -18.76
C LYS A 139 -3.08 -31.45 -19.75
N ASP A 140 -3.21 -30.16 -19.35
CA ASP A 140 -3.81 -29.10 -20.17
C ASP A 140 -2.80 -28.50 -21.16
N GLU A 141 -1.57 -29.07 -21.27
CA GLU A 141 -0.45 -28.61 -22.12
C GLU A 141 -0.08 -27.13 -21.91
N ASN A 142 -0.37 -26.61 -20.73
CA ASN A 142 -0.10 -25.22 -20.37
C ASN A 142 1.31 -25.05 -19.82
N TYR A 143 2.31 -25.21 -20.66
CA TYR A 143 3.73 -25.19 -20.30
C TYR A 143 4.20 -23.82 -19.77
N PHE A 144 3.59 -22.73 -20.22
CA PHE A 144 3.90 -21.39 -19.73
C PHE A 144 3.62 -21.24 -18.23
N TRP A 145 2.41 -21.63 -17.79
CA TRP A 145 2.07 -21.56 -16.37
C TRP A 145 2.76 -22.65 -15.54
N ASP A 146 3.01 -23.84 -16.11
CA ASP A 146 3.80 -24.89 -15.44
C ASP A 146 5.21 -24.38 -15.13
N PHE A 147 5.85 -23.70 -16.08
CA PHE A 147 7.17 -23.07 -15.88
C PHE A 147 7.11 -22.01 -14.76
N ILE A 148 6.16 -21.07 -14.84
CA ILE A 148 6.03 -19.98 -13.84
C ILE A 148 5.82 -20.54 -12.44
N VAL A 149 4.91 -21.49 -12.27
CA VAL A 149 4.60 -22.11 -10.97
C VAL A 149 5.83 -22.80 -10.38
N ARG A 150 6.54 -23.56 -11.18
CA ARG A 150 7.78 -24.25 -10.76
C ARG A 150 8.88 -23.26 -10.42
N PHE A 151 9.07 -22.26 -11.28
CA PHE A 151 10.07 -21.23 -11.09
C PHE A 151 9.87 -20.48 -9.78
N LEU A 152 8.65 -19.99 -9.53
CA LEU A 152 8.33 -19.28 -8.31
C LEU A 152 8.48 -20.16 -7.07
N ALA A 153 8.07 -21.43 -7.15
CA ALA A 153 8.20 -22.38 -6.04
C ALA A 153 9.66 -22.74 -5.73
N SER A 154 10.51 -22.89 -6.74
CA SER A 154 11.91 -23.27 -6.56
C SER A 154 12.82 -22.12 -6.14
N THR A 155 12.55 -20.90 -6.61
CA THR A 155 13.39 -19.71 -6.37
C THR A 155 12.91 -18.84 -5.22
N GLY A 156 11.62 -18.94 -4.85
CA GLY A 156 10.98 -18.00 -3.93
C GLY A 156 10.95 -16.56 -4.45
N ALA A 157 11.01 -16.38 -5.78
CA ALA A 157 10.93 -15.07 -6.42
C ALA A 157 9.54 -14.45 -6.22
N ARG A 158 9.49 -13.10 -6.15
CA ARG A 158 8.21 -12.39 -6.22
C ARG A 158 7.76 -12.27 -7.67
N VAL A 159 6.46 -12.16 -7.91
CA VAL A 159 5.91 -11.97 -9.27
C VAL A 159 6.50 -10.74 -9.97
N SER A 160 6.77 -9.66 -9.24
CA SER A 160 7.43 -8.46 -9.77
C SER A 160 8.90 -8.69 -10.14
N GLU A 161 9.56 -9.62 -9.50
CA GLU A 161 10.95 -10.03 -9.76
C GLU A 161 11.01 -10.93 -11.00
N LEU A 162 10.05 -11.85 -11.16
CA LEU A 162 9.93 -12.70 -12.35
C LEU A 162 9.90 -11.88 -13.65
N ARG A 163 9.24 -10.72 -13.64
CA ARG A 163 9.15 -9.84 -14.81
C ARG A 163 10.47 -9.18 -15.23
N GLN A 164 11.48 -9.22 -14.38
CA GLN A 164 12.79 -8.61 -14.62
C GLN A 164 13.80 -9.62 -15.17
N ILE A 165 13.47 -10.91 -15.16
CA ILE A 165 14.37 -11.98 -15.56
C ILE A 165 14.55 -11.95 -17.08
N LYS A 166 15.81 -12.00 -17.51
CA LYS A 166 16.21 -12.12 -18.90
C LYS A 166 16.81 -13.51 -19.17
N MET A 167 16.91 -13.86 -20.43
CA MET A 167 17.53 -15.14 -20.83
C MET A 167 19.01 -15.22 -20.38
N GLU A 168 19.71 -14.11 -20.38
CA GLU A 168 21.10 -14.01 -19.92
C GLU A 168 21.25 -14.40 -18.45
N ASP A 169 20.30 -13.98 -17.60
CA ASP A 169 20.29 -14.33 -16.16
C ASP A 169 20.10 -15.84 -15.95
N LEU A 170 19.26 -16.48 -16.79
CA LEU A 170 19.07 -17.92 -16.75
C LEU A 170 20.35 -18.67 -17.14
N GLN A 171 21.11 -18.16 -18.10
CA GLN A 171 22.41 -18.73 -18.48
C GLN A 171 23.46 -18.57 -17.39
N LEU A 172 23.47 -17.41 -16.71
CA LEU A 172 24.36 -17.16 -15.57
C LEU A 172 23.99 -17.99 -14.34
N GLY A 173 22.75 -18.44 -14.23
CA GLY A 173 22.23 -19.22 -13.10
C GLY A 173 21.86 -18.39 -11.87
N TYR A 174 21.89 -17.07 -11.96
CA TYR A 174 21.46 -16.16 -10.91
C TYR A 174 21.05 -14.80 -11.46
N LEU A 175 20.29 -14.04 -10.65
CA LEU A 175 19.91 -12.64 -10.90
C LEU A 175 20.08 -11.83 -9.61
N ASP A 176 20.75 -10.69 -9.70
CA ASP A 176 20.85 -9.72 -8.61
C ASP A 176 19.71 -8.71 -8.68
N LEU A 177 18.86 -8.71 -7.69
CA LEU A 177 17.68 -7.85 -7.58
C LEU A 177 17.90 -6.74 -6.58
N TYR A 178 17.61 -5.52 -7.00
CA TYR A 178 17.58 -4.37 -6.10
C TYR A 178 16.23 -4.32 -5.39
N SER A 179 16.24 -4.61 -4.10
CA SER A 179 15.08 -4.54 -3.23
C SER A 179 14.86 -3.15 -2.68
N LYS A 180 13.64 -2.87 -2.20
CA LYS A 180 13.28 -1.63 -1.52
C LYS A 180 14.29 -1.30 -0.39
N GLY A 181 14.86 -0.09 -0.42
CA GLY A 181 15.88 0.36 0.56
C GLY A 181 17.32 0.04 0.17
N GLY A 182 17.61 -0.20 -1.12
CA GLY A 182 18.97 -0.41 -1.61
C GLY A 182 19.60 -1.78 -1.28
N LYS A 183 18.81 -2.70 -0.74
CA LYS A 183 19.29 -4.05 -0.44
C LYS A 183 19.35 -4.89 -1.71
N ILE A 184 20.48 -5.54 -1.94
CA ILE A 184 20.65 -6.49 -3.04
C ILE A 184 20.23 -7.87 -2.54
N ARG A 185 19.39 -8.55 -3.31
CA ARG A 185 19.02 -9.94 -3.11
C ARG A 185 19.39 -10.73 -4.35
N ARG A 186 20.17 -11.80 -4.18
CA ARG A 186 20.49 -12.73 -5.26
C ARG A 186 19.48 -13.85 -5.30
N LEU A 187 18.87 -14.06 -6.47
CA LEU A 187 18.06 -15.23 -6.78
C LEU A 187 18.93 -16.23 -7.53
N PHE A 188 18.98 -17.47 -7.07
CA PHE A 188 19.65 -18.56 -7.76
C PHE A 188 18.63 -19.38 -8.56
N PHE A 189 18.99 -19.74 -9.75
CA PHE A 189 18.19 -20.61 -10.58
C PHE A 189 18.69 -22.05 -10.47
N PRO A 190 17.82 -23.04 -10.19
CA PRO A 190 18.23 -24.43 -10.18
C PRO A 190 18.69 -24.82 -11.59
N ARG A 191 19.87 -25.43 -11.70
CA ARG A 191 20.30 -26.08 -12.94
C ARG A 191 19.41 -27.28 -13.15
N SER A 192 18.76 -27.38 -14.31
CA SER A 192 17.97 -28.54 -14.76
C SER A 192 18.83 -29.75 -14.97
#